data_2afec68bc3782e5d70be3548c75457ac
#
_entry.id   2afec68bc3782e5d70be3548c75457ac
#
_cell.length_a   1.000
_cell.length_b   1.000
_cell.length_c   1.000
_cell.angle_alpha   90.00
_cell.angle_beta   90.00
_cell.angle_gamma   90.00
#
_symmetry.space_group_name_H-M   'P 1'
#
loop_
_entity.id
_entity.type
_entity.pdbx_description
1 polymer ?
#
loop_
_entity_poly.entity_id
_entity_poly.type
_entity_poly.pdbx_seq_one_letter_code
_entity_poly.pdbx_strand_id
1 'polypeptide(L)'
;PAHEARKRVVDLEKNHAQRRDLVWAELGDSPLAIAIKHLHRVSDVTKSGLAAGSILDLQAGFSNQGWQADDAVLAALACVDKPTDLEAVTTATRAIYLPWLEDSARYLQKLVDGSTYPGGSIATAKPFFAQKGECVLFVDGLRFDAARRLAASLEARGCQIAESMNWTALPSVTATGKAAVSPVRKKISGADDCDDFEPCVAATGQSLRGGYHLDKLLKDGGWKVLGRTDNGDGQGNAWCEFGDIDSEGHARGWK
;
A
#
# COMPACT_ATOMS: atom_id res chain seq x y z
N PRO A 1 -12.75 -25.13 -3.46
CA PRO A 1 -11.64 -24.85 -2.54
C PRO A 1 -10.50 -24.18 -3.28
N ALA A 2 -9.73 -23.29 -2.59
CA ALA A 2 -8.64 -22.52 -3.19
C ALA A 2 -7.59 -23.39 -3.92
N HIS A 3 -7.31 -24.57 -3.41
CA HIS A 3 -6.37 -25.51 -4.04
C HIS A 3 -6.82 -25.95 -5.44
N GLU A 4 -8.09 -26.29 -5.62
CA GLU A 4 -8.61 -26.66 -6.95
C GLU A 4 -8.61 -25.47 -7.92
N ALA A 5 -8.98 -24.28 -7.44
CA ALA A 5 -8.93 -23.07 -8.25
C ALA A 5 -7.51 -22.78 -8.74
N ARG A 6 -6.50 -22.89 -7.86
CA ARG A 6 -5.08 -22.75 -8.23
C ARG A 6 -4.67 -23.77 -9.28
N LYS A 7 -4.99 -25.06 -9.10
CA LYS A 7 -4.70 -26.10 -10.06
C LYS A 7 -5.29 -25.78 -11.43
N ARG A 8 -6.56 -25.36 -11.46
CA ARG A 8 -7.24 -25.00 -12.71
C ARG A 8 -6.58 -23.81 -13.42
N VAL A 9 -6.15 -22.79 -12.68
CA VAL A 9 -5.41 -21.66 -13.26
C VAL A 9 -4.08 -22.10 -13.84
N VAL A 10 -3.33 -22.97 -13.15
CA VAL A 10 -2.07 -23.53 -13.65
C VAL A 10 -2.28 -24.31 -14.95
N ASP A 11 -3.31 -25.15 -15.02
CA ASP A 11 -3.65 -25.92 -16.21
C ASP A 11 -4.05 -25.00 -17.38
N LEU A 12 -4.85 -23.95 -17.11
CA LEU A 12 -5.23 -22.96 -18.13
C LEU A 12 -4.01 -22.19 -18.63
N GLU A 13 -3.11 -21.77 -17.74
CA GLU A 13 -1.87 -21.08 -18.13
C GLU A 13 -1.04 -21.96 -19.07
N LYS A 14 -0.81 -23.23 -18.70
CA LYS A 14 -0.08 -24.18 -19.52
C LYS A 14 -0.67 -24.36 -20.92
N ASN A 15 -2.00 -24.39 -21.02
CA ASN A 15 -2.71 -24.61 -22.27
C ASN A 15 -2.81 -23.36 -23.16
N HIS A 16 -2.71 -22.16 -22.57
CA HIS A 16 -2.96 -20.91 -23.28
C HIS A 16 -1.78 -19.95 -23.32
N ALA A 17 -0.64 -20.28 -22.71
CA ALA A 17 0.54 -19.43 -22.65
C ALA A 17 0.98 -18.92 -24.03
N GLN A 18 1.04 -19.83 -25.03
CA GLN A 18 1.45 -19.50 -26.39
C GLN A 18 0.57 -18.45 -27.09
N ARG A 19 -0.67 -18.26 -26.64
CA ARG A 19 -1.56 -17.24 -27.23
C ARG A 19 -1.07 -15.82 -27.00
N ARG A 20 -0.25 -15.59 -25.99
CA ARG A 20 0.32 -14.27 -25.70
C ARG A 20 1.39 -13.86 -26.70
N ASP A 21 2.02 -14.82 -27.33
CA ASP A 21 3.10 -14.61 -28.31
C ASP A 21 2.56 -14.39 -29.72
N LEU A 22 1.24 -14.44 -29.88
CA LEU A 22 0.57 -14.21 -31.15
C LEU A 22 0.25 -12.71 -31.32
N VAL A 23 0.28 -12.27 -32.57
CA VAL A 23 -0.05 -10.89 -32.96
C VAL A 23 -1.40 -10.39 -32.41
N TRP A 24 -2.36 -11.26 -32.23
CA TRP A 24 -3.67 -10.95 -31.65
C TRP A 24 -3.56 -10.42 -30.20
N ALA A 25 -2.61 -10.94 -29.43
CA ALA A 25 -2.38 -10.47 -28.07
C ALA A 25 -1.77 -9.07 -28.07
N GLU A 26 -0.86 -8.77 -28.99
CA GLU A 26 -0.31 -7.42 -29.19
C GLU A 26 -1.39 -6.40 -29.63
N LEU A 27 -2.37 -6.86 -30.41
CA LEU A 27 -3.52 -6.05 -30.85
C LEU A 27 -4.62 -5.93 -29.80
N GLY A 28 -4.49 -6.58 -28.62
CA GLY A 28 -5.49 -6.54 -27.58
C GLY A 28 -6.63 -7.55 -27.71
N ASP A 29 -6.57 -8.47 -28.69
CA ASP A 29 -7.64 -9.43 -28.96
C ASP A 29 -7.62 -10.67 -28.06
N SER A 30 -6.63 -10.79 -27.16
CA SER A 30 -6.47 -11.94 -26.27
C SER A 30 -6.28 -11.54 -24.78
N PRO A 31 -7.14 -10.68 -24.24
CA PRO A 31 -6.96 -10.15 -22.88
C PRO A 31 -6.97 -11.24 -21.80
N LEU A 32 -7.81 -12.28 -21.94
CA LEU A 32 -7.85 -13.40 -21.00
C LEU A 32 -6.55 -14.21 -20.99
N ALA A 33 -5.85 -14.34 -22.10
CA ALA A 33 -4.55 -15.02 -22.13
C ALA A 33 -3.48 -14.25 -21.35
N ILE A 34 -3.57 -12.92 -21.32
CA ILE A 34 -2.71 -12.08 -20.51
C ILE A 34 -3.14 -12.15 -19.04
N ALA A 35 -4.44 -12.05 -18.76
CA ALA A 35 -4.97 -12.12 -17.40
C ALA A 35 -4.63 -13.46 -16.71
N ILE A 36 -4.69 -14.60 -17.43
CA ILE A 36 -4.31 -15.93 -16.90
C ILE A 36 -2.85 -15.97 -16.42
N LYS A 37 -1.92 -15.30 -17.11
CA LYS A 37 -0.52 -15.17 -16.66
C LYS A 37 -0.44 -14.53 -15.26
N HIS A 38 -1.18 -13.46 -15.05
CA HIS A 38 -1.21 -12.78 -13.76
C HIS A 38 -1.92 -13.61 -12.69
N LEU A 39 -3.04 -14.27 -13.01
CA LEU A 39 -3.70 -15.21 -12.11
C LEU A 39 -2.78 -16.40 -11.74
N HIS A 40 -1.96 -16.87 -12.68
CA HIS A 40 -0.94 -17.89 -12.39
C HIS A 40 0.09 -17.37 -11.38
N ARG A 41 0.53 -16.09 -11.52
CA ARG A 41 1.41 -15.47 -10.53
C ARG A 41 0.75 -15.37 -9.15
N VAL A 42 -0.54 -14.99 -9.09
CA VAL A 42 -1.32 -15.05 -7.83
C VAL A 42 -1.29 -16.46 -7.25
N SER A 43 -1.54 -17.49 -8.09
CA SER A 43 -1.51 -18.90 -7.64
C SER A 43 -0.16 -19.28 -7.07
N ASP A 44 0.94 -18.86 -7.68
CA ASP A 44 2.29 -19.21 -7.23
C ASP A 44 2.63 -18.55 -5.89
N VAL A 45 2.36 -17.25 -5.76
CA VAL A 45 2.63 -16.51 -4.52
C VAL A 45 1.78 -17.05 -3.36
N THR A 46 0.49 -17.31 -3.61
CA THR A 46 -0.45 -17.73 -2.57
C THR A 46 -0.39 -19.23 -2.24
N LYS A 47 0.50 -20.00 -2.86
CA LYS A 47 0.79 -21.40 -2.43
C LYS A 47 1.38 -21.45 -1.04
N SER A 48 2.24 -20.48 -0.72
CA SER A 48 2.83 -20.33 0.61
C SER A 48 1.97 -19.38 1.42
N GLY A 49 1.49 -19.83 2.57
CA GLY A 49 0.78 -18.95 3.50
C GLY A 49 1.74 -17.99 4.19
N LEU A 50 1.26 -16.79 4.50
CA LEU A 50 1.95 -15.86 5.40
C LEU A 50 1.63 -16.15 6.88
N ALA A 51 0.64 -17.00 7.14
CA ALA A 51 0.15 -17.32 8.49
C ALA A 51 1.11 -18.30 9.21
N ALA A 52 2.37 -17.90 9.41
CA ALA A 52 3.38 -18.69 10.11
C ALA A 52 4.41 -17.79 10.80
N GLY A 53 4.97 -18.27 11.91
CA GLY A 53 6.06 -17.60 12.64
C GLY A 53 5.63 -16.39 13.47
N SER A 54 6.52 -15.47 13.67
CA SER A 54 6.33 -14.23 14.40
C SER A 54 5.72 -13.13 13.53
N ILE A 55 5.39 -11.99 14.14
CA ILE A 55 4.93 -10.81 13.41
C ILE A 55 6.01 -10.27 12.45
N LEU A 56 7.29 -10.47 12.77
CA LEU A 56 8.41 -10.11 11.90
C LEU A 56 8.54 -11.07 10.71
N ASP A 57 8.26 -12.36 10.90
CA ASP A 57 8.23 -13.34 9.81
C ASP A 57 7.08 -13.04 8.84
N LEU A 58 5.92 -12.65 9.35
CA LEU A 58 4.80 -12.20 8.51
C LEU A 58 5.17 -10.95 7.72
N GLN A 59 5.79 -9.96 8.35
CA GLN A 59 6.31 -8.76 7.68
C GLN A 59 7.29 -9.14 6.57
N ALA A 60 8.29 -9.95 6.88
CA ALA A 60 9.30 -10.38 5.92
C ALA A 60 8.69 -11.17 4.76
N GLY A 61 7.76 -12.08 5.04
CA GLY A 61 7.06 -12.86 4.01
C GLY A 61 6.25 -11.97 3.07
N PHE A 62 5.51 -10.98 3.60
CA PHE A 62 4.76 -10.03 2.78
C PHE A 62 5.70 -9.15 1.96
N SER A 63 6.69 -8.53 2.58
CA SER A 63 7.58 -7.57 1.93
C SER A 63 8.52 -8.19 0.90
N ASN A 64 8.94 -9.42 1.09
CA ASN A 64 9.81 -10.11 0.13
C ASN A 64 9.03 -10.68 -1.06
N GLN A 65 7.85 -11.22 -0.84
CA GLN A 65 7.11 -11.95 -1.87
C GLN A 65 5.60 -11.67 -1.88
N GLY A 66 4.94 -11.59 -0.72
CA GLY A 66 3.48 -11.54 -0.60
C GLY A 66 2.84 -10.40 -1.40
N TRP A 67 3.45 -9.23 -1.42
CA TRP A 67 2.99 -8.05 -2.18
C TRP A 67 2.81 -8.32 -3.68
N GLN A 68 3.52 -9.32 -4.23
CA GLN A 68 3.40 -9.68 -5.64
C GLN A 68 2.06 -10.34 -5.97
N ALA A 69 1.36 -10.89 -4.96
CA ALA A 69 -0.02 -11.34 -5.16
C ALA A 69 -0.95 -10.14 -5.39
N ASP A 70 -0.77 -9.07 -4.62
CA ASP A 70 -1.55 -7.83 -4.76
C ASP A 70 -1.32 -7.19 -6.14
N ASP A 71 -0.06 -7.06 -6.55
CA ASP A 71 0.33 -6.54 -7.87
C ASP A 71 -0.27 -7.37 -9.00
N ALA A 72 -0.18 -8.70 -8.91
CA ALA A 72 -0.69 -9.61 -9.93
C ALA A 72 -2.23 -9.59 -10.01
N VAL A 73 -2.94 -9.41 -8.89
CA VAL A 73 -4.41 -9.22 -8.89
C VAL A 73 -4.80 -7.99 -9.68
N LEU A 74 -4.18 -6.85 -9.40
CA LEU A 74 -4.47 -5.61 -10.13
C LEU A 74 -4.10 -5.74 -11.61
N ALA A 75 -2.96 -6.35 -11.92
CA ALA A 75 -2.54 -6.58 -13.30
C ALA A 75 -3.53 -7.49 -14.06
N ALA A 76 -4.05 -8.55 -13.41
CA ALA A 76 -5.04 -9.43 -14.03
C ALA A 76 -6.35 -8.69 -14.34
N LEU A 77 -6.83 -7.87 -13.40
CA LEU A 77 -8.05 -7.08 -13.60
C LEU A 77 -7.88 -6.00 -14.67
N ALA A 78 -6.71 -5.36 -14.73
CA ALA A 78 -6.40 -4.33 -15.72
C ALA A 78 -6.28 -4.85 -17.16
N CYS A 79 -6.19 -6.18 -17.36
CA CYS A 79 -6.11 -6.76 -18.70
C CYS A 79 -7.47 -6.87 -19.40
N VAL A 80 -8.60 -6.72 -18.69
CA VAL A 80 -9.94 -7.07 -19.19
C VAL A 80 -10.92 -5.91 -19.03
N ASP A 81 -11.63 -5.59 -20.13
CA ASP A 81 -12.62 -4.51 -20.15
C ASP A 81 -14.04 -5.04 -20.31
N LYS A 82 -14.21 -6.24 -20.93
CA LYS A 82 -15.53 -6.81 -21.13
C LYS A 82 -16.14 -7.30 -19.82
N PRO A 83 -17.41 -7.00 -19.51
CA PRO A 83 -18.03 -7.41 -18.25
C PRO A 83 -17.93 -8.91 -17.94
N THR A 84 -18.10 -9.77 -18.96
CA THR A 84 -18.00 -11.23 -18.83
C THR A 84 -16.59 -11.67 -18.45
N ASP A 85 -15.57 -11.06 -19.04
CA ASP A 85 -14.17 -11.37 -18.79
C ASP A 85 -13.76 -10.87 -17.40
N LEU A 86 -14.22 -9.66 -17.04
CA LEU A 86 -14.01 -9.09 -15.70
C LEU A 86 -14.65 -9.97 -14.61
N GLU A 87 -15.87 -10.48 -14.85
CA GLU A 87 -16.54 -11.39 -13.92
C GLU A 87 -15.74 -12.69 -13.75
N ALA A 88 -15.24 -13.26 -14.85
CA ALA A 88 -14.43 -14.49 -14.82
C ALA A 88 -13.11 -14.29 -14.05
N VAL A 89 -12.38 -13.21 -14.34
CA VAL A 89 -11.11 -12.87 -13.65
C VAL A 89 -11.36 -12.58 -12.19
N THR A 90 -12.41 -11.82 -11.85
CA THR A 90 -12.79 -11.53 -10.47
C THR A 90 -13.14 -12.78 -9.70
N THR A 91 -13.90 -13.70 -10.30
CA THR A 91 -14.27 -14.98 -9.68
C THR A 91 -13.05 -15.84 -9.40
N ALA A 92 -12.12 -15.94 -10.36
CA ALA A 92 -10.87 -16.68 -10.17
C ALA A 92 -10.00 -16.04 -9.07
N THR A 93 -9.88 -14.72 -9.09
CA THR A 93 -9.16 -13.95 -8.05
C THR A 93 -9.74 -14.21 -6.67
N ARG A 94 -11.06 -14.10 -6.50
CA ARG A 94 -11.72 -14.37 -5.21
C ARG A 94 -11.47 -15.79 -4.71
N ALA A 95 -11.48 -16.78 -5.61
CA ALA A 95 -11.28 -18.15 -5.23
C ALA A 95 -9.84 -18.45 -4.76
N ILE A 96 -8.83 -17.73 -5.26
CA ILE A 96 -7.41 -18.01 -5.00
C ILE A 96 -6.84 -17.06 -3.94
N TYR A 97 -7.12 -15.77 -4.09
CA TYR A 97 -6.48 -14.72 -3.33
C TYR A 97 -7.16 -14.44 -1.99
N LEU A 98 -8.51 -14.37 -1.94
CA LEU A 98 -9.22 -14.01 -0.70
C LEU A 98 -8.93 -14.97 0.46
N PRO A 99 -8.94 -16.32 0.30
CA PRO A 99 -8.64 -17.21 1.42
C PRO A 99 -7.24 -16.99 1.99
N TRP A 100 -6.25 -16.73 1.12
CA TRP A 100 -4.88 -16.44 1.54
C TRP A 100 -4.79 -15.11 2.30
N LEU A 101 -5.49 -14.07 1.83
CA LEU A 101 -5.55 -12.77 2.48
C LEU A 101 -6.24 -12.84 3.84
N GLU A 102 -7.39 -13.53 3.91
CA GLU A 102 -8.14 -13.72 5.16
C GLU A 102 -7.33 -14.50 6.21
N ASP A 103 -6.66 -15.58 5.80
CA ASP A 103 -5.83 -16.36 6.72
C ASP A 103 -4.67 -15.53 7.25
N SER A 104 -4.04 -14.71 6.39
CA SER A 104 -2.95 -13.81 6.78
C SER A 104 -3.43 -12.72 7.74
N ALA A 105 -4.60 -12.12 7.47
CA ALA A 105 -5.19 -11.10 8.32
C ALA A 105 -5.58 -11.64 9.70
N ARG A 106 -6.24 -12.81 9.75
CA ARG A 106 -6.61 -13.48 11.02
C ARG A 106 -5.37 -13.85 11.83
N TYR A 107 -4.32 -14.29 11.14
CA TYR A 107 -3.07 -14.63 11.81
C TYR A 107 -2.38 -13.39 12.40
N LEU A 108 -2.34 -12.27 11.68
CA LEU A 108 -1.85 -10.99 12.20
C LEU A 108 -2.65 -10.56 13.44
N GLN A 109 -3.97 -10.61 13.40
CA GLN A 109 -4.83 -10.29 14.55
C GLN A 109 -4.46 -11.14 15.78
N LYS A 110 -4.33 -12.46 15.60
CA LYS A 110 -3.90 -13.37 16.66
C LYS A 110 -2.55 -13.03 17.25
N LEU A 111 -1.59 -12.62 16.41
CA LEU A 111 -0.25 -12.22 16.88
C LEU A 111 -0.30 -10.91 17.69
N VAL A 112 -1.11 -9.95 17.23
CA VAL A 112 -1.29 -8.65 17.91
C VAL A 112 -2.02 -8.81 19.24
N ASP A 113 -3.00 -9.71 19.33
CA ASP A 113 -3.68 -10.02 20.61
C ASP A 113 -2.71 -10.60 21.65
N GLY A 114 -1.69 -11.33 21.21
CA GLY A 114 -0.73 -12.03 22.09
C GLY A 114 0.60 -11.29 22.32
N SER A 115 0.84 -10.17 21.66
CA SER A 115 2.12 -9.46 21.72
C SER A 115 1.99 -7.95 21.47
N THR A 116 3.01 -7.21 21.87
CA THR A 116 3.04 -5.77 21.58
C THR A 116 3.10 -5.51 20.07
N TYR A 117 2.18 -4.70 19.57
CA TYR A 117 2.16 -4.30 18.17
C TYR A 117 3.37 -3.41 17.82
N PRO A 118 4.18 -3.73 16.81
CA PRO A 118 5.44 -3.05 16.54
C PRO A 118 5.30 -1.63 15.99
N GLY A 119 4.14 -1.28 15.42
CA GLY A 119 3.85 0.08 14.92
C GLY A 119 3.50 1.07 16.04
N GLY A 120 3.04 0.56 17.18
CA GLY A 120 2.65 1.39 18.32
C GLY A 120 1.51 2.36 18.01
N SER A 121 1.49 3.46 18.72
CA SER A 121 0.63 4.62 18.53
C SER A 121 1.41 5.78 17.88
N ILE A 122 0.75 6.93 17.64
CA ILE A 122 1.43 8.15 17.17
C ILE A 122 2.60 8.53 18.10
N ALA A 123 2.42 8.40 19.40
CA ALA A 123 3.43 8.79 20.39
C ALA A 123 4.67 7.88 20.32
N THR A 124 4.50 6.61 20.01
CA THR A 124 5.56 5.58 20.02
C THR A 124 6.12 5.26 18.63
N ALA A 125 5.50 5.77 17.54
CA ALA A 125 5.97 5.55 16.18
C ALA A 125 7.43 6.01 16.04
N LYS A 126 8.23 5.27 15.25
CA LYS A 126 9.65 5.60 15.03
C LYS A 126 9.78 6.98 14.40
N PRO A 127 10.73 7.83 14.87
CA PRO A 127 10.94 9.14 14.29
C PRO A 127 11.41 9.02 12.84
N PHE A 128 10.82 9.83 12.01
CA PHE A 128 11.38 10.17 10.72
C PHE A 128 12.34 11.35 10.90
N PHE A 129 13.54 11.22 10.37
CA PHE A 129 14.53 12.29 10.38
C PHE A 129 14.87 12.62 8.94
N ALA A 130 14.41 13.77 8.46
CA ALA A 130 14.87 14.32 7.20
C ALA A 130 16.22 15.01 7.39
N GLN A 131 17.10 14.85 6.41
CA GLN A 131 18.32 15.63 6.32
C GLN A 131 18.00 17.01 5.74
N LYS A 132 18.92 17.95 5.92
CA LYS A 132 18.76 19.28 5.37
C LYS A 132 18.71 19.22 3.83
N GLY A 133 17.75 19.92 3.24
CA GLY A 133 17.54 19.94 1.81
C GLY A 133 16.58 18.87 1.27
N GLU A 134 15.99 18.06 2.17
CA GLU A 134 15.03 17.01 1.77
C GLU A 134 13.60 17.51 1.70
N CYS A 135 12.85 16.95 0.74
CA CYS A 135 11.40 17.08 0.66
C CYS A 135 10.76 15.75 1.05
N VAL A 136 9.88 15.78 2.04
CA VAL A 136 9.02 14.65 2.40
C VAL A 136 7.76 14.73 1.57
N LEU A 137 7.52 13.75 0.72
CA LEU A 137 6.25 13.59 0.01
C LEU A 137 5.41 12.51 0.71
N PHE A 138 4.33 12.92 1.36
CA PHE A 138 3.32 12.01 1.88
C PHE A 138 2.32 11.68 0.77
N VAL A 139 2.23 10.40 0.40
CA VAL A 139 1.29 9.92 -0.62
C VAL A 139 0.23 9.07 0.07
N ASP A 140 -0.96 9.66 0.21
CA ASP A 140 -2.10 8.99 0.86
C ASP A 140 -2.73 7.94 -0.07
N GLY A 141 -3.04 6.77 0.49
CA GLY A 141 -3.61 5.66 -0.26
C GLY A 141 -2.63 4.92 -1.18
N LEU A 142 -1.32 5.26 -1.17
CA LEU A 142 -0.33 4.56 -1.99
C LEU A 142 -0.12 3.12 -1.47
N ARG A 143 -0.56 2.15 -2.26
CA ARG A 143 -0.37 0.73 -1.95
C ARG A 143 1.08 0.32 -2.07
N PHE A 144 1.49 -0.69 -1.30
CA PHE A 144 2.87 -1.19 -1.29
C PHE A 144 3.33 -1.69 -2.67
N ASP A 145 2.50 -2.43 -3.38
CA ASP A 145 2.77 -2.89 -4.75
C ASP A 145 2.95 -1.72 -5.74
N ALA A 146 2.11 -0.69 -5.64
CA ALA A 146 2.25 0.51 -6.46
C ALA A 146 3.52 1.30 -6.12
N ALA A 147 3.90 1.38 -4.84
CA ALA A 147 5.16 1.99 -4.40
C ALA A 147 6.38 1.25 -4.97
N ARG A 148 6.35 -0.08 -5.00
CA ARG A 148 7.41 -0.92 -5.61
C ARG A 148 7.53 -0.66 -7.13
N ARG A 149 6.42 -0.52 -7.84
CA ARG A 149 6.43 -0.16 -9.27
C ARG A 149 6.96 1.25 -9.49
N LEU A 150 6.58 2.19 -8.63
CA LEU A 150 7.11 3.56 -8.67
C LEU A 150 8.63 3.57 -8.46
N ALA A 151 9.12 2.86 -7.44
CA ALA A 151 10.55 2.73 -7.18
C ALA A 151 11.31 2.20 -8.41
N ALA A 152 10.86 1.09 -8.99
CA ALA A 152 11.46 0.53 -10.21
C ALA A 152 11.42 1.52 -11.40
N SER A 153 10.34 2.29 -11.55
CA SER A 153 10.24 3.32 -12.60
C SER A 153 11.22 4.48 -12.39
N LEU A 154 11.46 4.87 -11.15
CA LEU A 154 12.43 5.91 -10.81
C LEU A 154 13.87 5.42 -11.00
N GLU A 155 14.19 4.19 -10.60
CA GLU A 155 15.49 3.55 -10.85
C GLU A 155 15.82 3.47 -12.34
N ALA A 156 14.84 3.09 -13.17
CA ALA A 156 14.99 3.06 -14.63
C ALA A 156 15.28 4.46 -15.23
N ARG A 157 14.97 5.52 -14.50
CA ARG A 157 15.29 6.92 -14.87
C ARG A 157 16.58 7.43 -14.23
N GLY A 158 17.35 6.57 -13.57
CA GLY A 158 18.63 6.89 -12.96
C GLY A 158 18.56 7.44 -11.54
N CYS A 159 17.40 7.38 -10.88
CA CYS A 159 17.30 7.72 -9.47
C CYS A 159 17.89 6.61 -8.60
N GLN A 160 18.56 6.99 -7.51
CA GLN A 160 18.96 6.05 -6.47
C GLN A 160 17.83 5.90 -5.46
N ILE A 161 17.39 4.66 -5.22
CA ILE A 161 16.30 4.36 -4.31
C ILE A 161 16.83 3.61 -3.09
N ALA A 162 16.47 4.06 -1.90
CA ALA A 162 16.63 3.32 -0.66
C ALA A 162 15.23 3.05 -0.08
N GLU A 163 14.90 1.79 0.14
CA GLU A 163 13.62 1.40 0.68
C GLU A 163 13.72 1.05 2.16
N SER A 164 12.76 1.49 2.93
CA SER A 164 12.57 1.04 4.31
C SER A 164 11.09 0.80 4.58
N MET A 165 10.81 -0.18 5.44
CA MET A 165 9.45 -0.51 5.85
C MET A 165 9.29 -0.32 7.34
N ASN A 166 8.17 0.27 7.71
CA ASN A 166 7.77 0.40 9.09
C ASN A 166 6.31 -0.02 9.24
N TRP A 167 5.99 -0.58 10.38
CA TRP A 167 4.60 -0.78 10.77
C TRP A 167 3.93 0.58 10.98
N THR A 168 2.73 0.74 10.46
CA THR A 168 1.95 1.97 10.68
C THR A 168 1.46 2.03 12.12
N ALA A 169 1.28 3.24 12.66
CA ALA A 169 0.61 3.42 13.94
C ALA A 169 -0.87 3.02 13.86
N LEU A 170 -1.43 2.55 14.96
CA LEU A 170 -2.87 2.21 15.07
C LEU A 170 -3.69 3.40 15.60
N PRO A 171 -4.96 3.49 15.16
CA PRO A 171 -5.59 2.79 14.05
C PRO A 171 -4.93 3.14 12.71
N SER A 172 -4.90 2.19 11.76
CA SER A 172 -4.21 2.37 10.46
C SER A 172 -5.05 3.17 9.46
N VAL A 173 -5.32 4.41 9.80
CA VAL A 173 -6.06 5.39 8.97
C VAL A 173 -5.20 6.60 8.67
N THR A 174 -5.58 7.41 7.69
CA THR A 174 -4.83 8.62 7.28
C THR A 174 -4.52 9.55 8.44
N ALA A 175 -5.48 9.79 9.31
CA ALA A 175 -5.31 10.68 10.47
C ALA A 175 -4.13 10.26 11.36
N THR A 176 -4.04 8.96 11.67
CA THR A 176 -2.95 8.39 12.47
C THR A 176 -1.66 8.27 11.67
N GLY A 177 -1.74 7.71 10.46
CA GLY A 177 -0.58 7.42 9.63
C GLY A 177 0.17 8.69 9.25
N LYS A 178 -0.53 9.72 8.78
CA LYS A 178 0.06 11.02 8.43
C LYS A 178 0.72 11.69 9.65
N ALA A 179 0.01 11.72 10.78
CA ALA A 179 0.53 12.27 12.02
C ALA A 179 1.80 11.53 12.50
N ALA A 180 1.80 10.20 12.44
CA ALA A 180 2.91 9.36 12.90
C ALA A 180 4.18 9.50 12.06
N VAL A 181 4.06 9.71 10.74
CA VAL A 181 5.21 9.89 9.84
C VAL A 181 5.63 11.35 9.71
N SER A 182 4.83 12.30 10.25
CA SER A 182 5.14 13.71 10.20
C SER A 182 6.44 14.03 10.96
N PRO A 183 7.30 14.89 10.41
CA PRO A 183 8.50 15.35 11.10
C PRO A 183 8.22 16.11 12.39
N VAL A 184 6.99 16.61 12.58
CA VAL A 184 6.54 17.33 13.80
C VAL A 184 5.74 16.44 14.76
N ARG A 185 5.69 15.13 14.56
CA ARG A 185 4.88 14.20 15.36
C ARG A 185 5.04 14.35 16.89
N LYS A 186 6.23 14.73 17.39
CA LYS A 186 6.45 14.98 18.83
C LYS A 186 5.59 16.09 19.41
N LYS A 187 5.02 16.93 18.56
CA LYS A 187 4.07 18.00 18.91
C LYS A 187 2.62 17.57 18.74
N ILE A 188 2.39 16.30 18.42
CA ILE A 188 1.07 15.73 18.16
C ILE A 188 0.77 14.70 19.23
N SER A 189 -0.47 14.72 19.72
CA SER A 189 -1.04 13.72 20.61
C SER A 189 -2.39 13.26 20.06
N GLY A 190 -2.94 12.21 20.63
CA GLY A 190 -4.26 11.70 20.34
C GLY A 190 -4.69 10.75 21.45
N ALA A 191 -5.99 10.55 21.64
CA ALA A 191 -6.51 9.57 22.58
C ALA A 191 -6.40 8.18 21.95
N ASP A 192 -5.57 7.31 22.52
CA ASP A 192 -5.34 5.96 22.02
C ASP A 192 -6.53 5.00 22.32
N ASP A 193 -7.47 5.45 23.17
CA ASP A 193 -8.59 4.70 23.70
C ASP A 193 -9.98 5.21 23.21
N CYS A 194 -9.98 6.04 22.18
CA CYS A 194 -11.20 6.66 21.65
C CYS A 194 -11.62 6.02 20.33
N ASP A 195 -12.89 5.62 20.22
CA ASP A 195 -13.48 5.06 18.99
C ASP A 195 -13.36 6.04 17.81
N ASP A 196 -13.44 7.35 18.09
CA ASP A 196 -13.22 8.44 17.15
C ASP A 196 -11.81 9.01 17.33
N PHE A 197 -10.79 8.22 16.99
CA PHE A 197 -9.41 8.68 17.09
C PHE A 197 -9.17 9.95 16.27
N GLU A 198 -8.83 11.04 16.98
CA GLU A 198 -8.52 12.32 16.36
C GLU A 198 -7.19 12.87 16.88
N PRO A 199 -6.13 12.91 16.03
CA PRO A 199 -4.89 13.53 16.44
C PRO A 199 -5.05 15.02 16.65
N CYS A 200 -4.38 15.56 17.67
CA CYS A 200 -4.44 16.96 18.05
C CYS A 200 -3.06 17.54 18.36
N VAL A 201 -2.96 18.85 18.37
CA VAL A 201 -1.77 19.57 18.82
C VAL A 201 -1.59 19.33 20.32
N ALA A 202 -0.48 18.70 20.73
CA ALA A 202 -0.26 18.31 22.12
C ALA A 202 -0.34 19.48 23.14
N ALA A 203 0.08 20.67 22.72
CA ALA A 203 0.11 21.84 23.59
C ALA A 203 -1.27 22.53 23.75
N THR A 204 -2.18 22.38 22.79
CA THR A 204 -3.42 23.17 22.74
C THR A 204 -4.69 22.32 22.64
N GLY A 205 -4.59 21.02 22.35
CA GLY A 205 -5.72 20.14 22.08
C GLY A 205 -6.45 20.44 20.77
N GLN A 206 -5.91 21.32 19.91
CA GLN A 206 -6.56 21.65 18.63
C GLN A 206 -6.45 20.47 17.67
N SER A 207 -7.59 20.08 17.09
CA SER A 207 -7.69 18.98 16.12
C SER A 207 -6.81 19.21 14.89
N LEU A 208 -6.18 18.14 14.40
CA LEU A 208 -5.45 18.16 13.13
C LEU A 208 -6.36 17.90 11.92
N ARG A 209 -7.65 17.69 12.12
CA ARG A 209 -8.63 17.51 11.07
C ARG A 209 -8.63 18.69 10.11
N GLY A 210 -8.64 18.41 8.79
CA GLY A 210 -8.63 19.48 7.77
C GLY A 210 -7.26 20.06 7.46
N GLY A 211 -6.17 19.58 8.08
CA GLY A 211 -4.78 19.90 7.70
C GLY A 211 -4.22 21.23 8.25
N TYR A 212 -5.05 22.23 8.52
CA TYR A 212 -4.57 23.58 8.90
C TYR A 212 -3.58 23.59 10.08
N HIS A 213 -3.89 22.88 11.16
CA HIS A 213 -3.03 22.85 12.35
C HIS A 213 -1.76 22.03 12.13
N LEU A 214 -1.79 20.99 11.29
CA LEU A 214 -0.59 20.26 10.88
C LEU A 214 0.34 21.17 10.08
N ASP A 215 -0.18 21.90 9.10
CA ASP A 215 0.58 22.86 8.30
C ASP A 215 1.23 23.93 9.18
N LYS A 216 0.48 24.41 10.18
CA LYS A 216 1.01 25.38 11.14
C LYS A 216 2.16 24.77 11.96
N LEU A 217 1.99 23.57 12.49
CA LEU A 217 3.06 22.88 13.23
C LEU A 217 4.31 22.66 12.38
N LEU A 218 4.13 22.31 11.10
CA LEU A 218 5.22 22.14 10.13
C LEU A 218 5.96 23.45 9.91
N LYS A 219 5.24 24.55 9.63
CA LYS A 219 5.82 25.89 9.44
C LYS A 219 6.55 26.37 10.69
N ASP A 220 5.94 26.22 11.87
CA ASP A 220 6.54 26.55 13.16
C ASP A 220 7.77 25.67 13.50
N GLY A 221 7.85 24.48 12.87
CA GLY A 221 8.97 23.56 12.91
C GLY A 221 10.07 23.83 11.88
N GLY A 222 9.93 24.89 11.07
CA GLY A 222 10.89 25.27 10.03
C GLY A 222 10.74 24.49 8.71
N TRP A 223 9.60 23.83 8.50
CA TRP A 223 9.29 23.13 7.27
C TRP A 223 8.53 24.01 6.29
N LYS A 224 8.92 24.02 5.02
CA LYS A 224 8.13 24.64 3.97
C LYS A 224 7.04 23.66 3.53
N VAL A 225 5.79 24.03 3.66
CA VAL A 225 4.66 23.25 3.12
C VAL A 225 4.47 23.64 1.67
N LEU A 226 4.57 22.65 0.77
CA LEU A 226 4.53 22.82 -0.68
C LEU A 226 3.19 22.36 -1.24
N GLY A 227 2.62 23.17 -2.13
CA GLY A 227 1.58 22.74 -3.07
C GLY A 227 2.22 22.03 -4.28
N ARG A 228 1.37 21.52 -5.19
CA ARG A 228 1.80 20.71 -6.35
C ARG A 228 2.72 21.42 -7.33
N THR A 229 2.59 22.74 -7.44
CA THR A 229 3.34 23.58 -8.38
C THR A 229 4.47 24.35 -7.71
N ASP A 230 4.62 24.20 -6.40
CA ASP A 230 5.65 24.91 -5.66
C ASP A 230 7.01 24.23 -5.78
N ASN A 231 8.04 25.03 -5.77
CA ASN A 231 9.41 24.57 -5.70
C ASN A 231 9.91 24.58 -4.25
N GLY A 232 10.64 23.52 -3.90
CA GLY A 232 11.37 23.45 -2.64
C GLY A 232 12.56 24.40 -2.60
N ASP A 233 13.18 24.48 -1.44
CA ASP A 233 14.44 25.16 -1.21
C ASP A 233 15.52 24.11 -0.90
N GLY A 234 16.56 24.04 -1.70
CA GLY A 234 17.67 23.08 -1.51
C GLY A 234 18.47 23.28 -0.22
N GLN A 235 18.24 24.38 0.51
CA GLN A 235 18.86 24.65 1.81
C GLN A 235 17.92 24.45 2.99
N GLY A 236 16.62 24.26 2.74
CA GLY A 236 15.57 24.02 3.72
C GLY A 236 14.96 22.63 3.58
N ASN A 237 14.05 22.31 4.49
CA ASN A 237 13.25 21.09 4.42
C ASN A 237 11.83 21.41 3.98
N ALA A 238 11.23 20.51 3.21
CA ALA A 238 9.87 20.70 2.71
C ALA A 238 8.99 19.50 3.02
N TRP A 239 7.69 19.77 3.14
CA TRP A 239 6.62 18.78 3.24
C TRP A 239 5.64 19.01 2.09
N CYS A 240 5.28 17.94 1.41
CA CYS A 240 4.29 17.94 0.33
C CYS A 240 3.32 16.77 0.53
N GLU A 241 2.07 16.99 0.21
CA GLU A 241 1.04 15.94 0.27
C GLU A 241 0.46 15.65 -1.10
N PHE A 242 0.22 14.37 -1.37
CA PHE A 242 -0.48 13.89 -2.56
C PHE A 242 -1.59 12.94 -2.11
N GLY A 243 -2.84 13.40 -2.18
CA GLY A 243 -4.03 12.68 -1.70
C GLY A 243 -4.98 12.19 -2.78
N ASP A 244 -4.60 12.27 -4.06
CA ASP A 244 -5.51 11.94 -5.17
C ASP A 244 -5.90 10.46 -5.21
N ILE A 245 -5.00 9.57 -4.83
CA ILE A 245 -5.26 8.12 -4.81
C ILE A 245 -6.38 7.83 -3.83
N ASP A 246 -6.29 8.38 -2.62
CA ASP A 246 -7.31 8.22 -1.58
C ASP A 246 -8.65 8.85 -2.00
N SER A 247 -8.64 10.09 -2.48
CA SER A 247 -9.86 10.79 -2.91
C SER A 247 -10.53 10.14 -4.11
N GLU A 248 -9.78 9.60 -5.08
CA GLU A 248 -10.35 8.82 -6.18
C GLU A 248 -10.96 7.51 -5.68
N GLY A 249 -10.31 6.84 -4.74
CA GLY A 249 -10.84 5.64 -4.09
C GLY A 249 -12.18 5.89 -3.40
N HIS A 250 -12.31 7.01 -2.69
CA HIS A 250 -13.57 7.42 -2.05
C HIS A 250 -14.65 7.84 -3.07
N ALA A 251 -14.28 8.54 -4.15
CA ALA A 251 -15.22 9.04 -5.13
C ALA A 251 -15.75 7.98 -6.09
N ARG A 252 -14.89 7.07 -6.53
CA ARG A 252 -15.20 6.10 -7.59
C ARG A 252 -15.29 4.66 -7.10
N GLY A 253 -14.74 4.37 -5.91
CA GLY A 253 -14.61 3.01 -5.44
C GLY A 253 -13.78 2.15 -6.41
N TRP A 254 -14.08 0.86 -6.43
CA TRP A 254 -13.48 -0.12 -7.34
C TRP A 254 -14.34 -0.31 -8.60
N LYS A 255 -14.68 0.76 -9.29
CA LYS A 255 -15.41 0.69 -10.54
C LYS A 255 -14.47 0.76 -11.73
#